data_e6ae0f9c0bb3014ebe3af58e420f16d3
#
_entry.id   e6ae0f9c0bb3014ebe3af58e420f16d3
#
_cell.length_a   1.000
_cell.length_b   1.000
_cell.length_c   1.000
_cell.angle_alpha   90.00
_cell.angle_beta   90.00
_cell.angle_gamma   90.00
#
_symmetry.space_group_name_H-M   'P 1'
#
loop_
_entity.id
_entity.type
_entity.pdbx_description
1 polymer ?
#
loop_
_entity_poly.entity_id
_entity_poly.type
_entity_poly.pdbx_seq_one_letter_code
_entity_poly.pdbx_strand_id
1 'polypeptide(L)'
;MLRGSWTRKMFIIGAVLDGLVAVVMLVPSLDALAWGFDEPVLDSGYRFAMTFGAALMLGWTALLVWAAAKPVDRRAVAPLTMLVVAGLMSAEFLGMASGFLPAIRVWALLIFQTVLLVGFAFAFRDASER
;
A
#
# COMPACT_ATOMS: atom_id res chain seq x y z
N MET A 1 -26.08 11.60 0.09
CA MET A 1 -24.92 10.76 0.49
C MET A 1 -24.33 11.29 1.78
N LEU A 2 -23.99 10.43 2.70
CA LEU A 2 -23.31 10.86 3.92
C LEU A 2 -21.89 11.31 3.56
N ARG A 3 -21.52 12.54 3.97
CA ARG A 3 -20.20 13.13 3.77
C ARG A 3 -19.11 12.20 4.33
N GLY A 4 -18.05 11.97 3.59
CA GLY A 4 -16.96 11.08 3.98
C GLY A 4 -17.26 9.58 3.84
N SER A 5 -18.36 9.19 3.21
CA SER A 5 -18.67 7.77 3.03
C SER A 5 -17.68 7.08 2.08
N TRP A 6 -17.29 7.77 1.01
CA TRP A 6 -16.25 7.29 0.09
C TRP A 6 -14.89 7.26 0.77
N THR A 7 -14.56 8.29 1.54
CA THR A 7 -13.33 8.38 2.32
C THR A 7 -13.20 7.22 3.29
N ARG A 8 -14.27 6.89 4.02
CA ARG A 8 -14.29 5.73 4.92
C ARG A 8 -14.03 4.42 4.16
N LYS A 9 -14.68 4.22 3.00
CA LYS A 9 -14.47 3.03 2.18
C LYS A 9 -13.02 2.91 1.72
N MET A 10 -12.42 4.00 1.26
CA MET A 10 -11.03 4.01 0.82
C MET A 10 -10.05 3.73 1.96
N PHE A 11 -10.29 4.25 3.16
CA PHE A 11 -9.47 3.93 4.32
C PHE A 11 -9.57 2.44 4.71
N ILE A 12 -10.76 1.85 4.65
CA ILE A 12 -10.94 0.42 4.92
C ILE A 12 -10.26 -0.43 3.83
N ILE A 13 -10.43 -0.08 2.56
CA ILE A 13 -9.77 -0.78 1.44
C ILE A 13 -8.25 -0.71 1.61
N GLY A 14 -7.71 0.48 1.86
CA GLY A 14 -6.27 0.66 2.11
C GLY A 14 -5.77 -0.17 3.30
N ALA A 15 -6.51 -0.16 4.42
CA ALA A 15 -6.15 -0.95 5.60
C ALA A 15 -6.09 -2.45 5.31
N VAL A 16 -7.07 -2.99 4.57
CA VAL A 16 -7.08 -4.40 4.18
C VAL A 16 -5.90 -4.72 3.27
N LEU A 17 -5.63 -3.88 2.27
CA LEU A 17 -4.52 -4.09 1.35
C LEU A 17 -3.16 -4.02 2.05
N ASP A 18 -2.93 -3.03 2.90
CA ASP A 18 -1.68 -2.89 3.64
C ASP A 18 -1.46 -4.04 4.63
N GLY A 19 -2.53 -4.48 5.30
CA GLY A 19 -2.48 -5.65 6.17
C GLY A 19 -2.12 -6.93 5.42
N LEU A 20 -2.69 -7.14 4.23
CA LEU A 20 -2.35 -8.28 3.36
C LEU A 20 -0.90 -8.20 2.88
N VAL A 21 -0.43 -7.02 2.46
CA VAL A 21 0.95 -6.81 2.05
C VAL A 21 1.91 -7.12 3.21
N ALA A 22 1.59 -6.68 4.43
CA ALA A 22 2.40 -6.99 5.61
C ALA A 22 2.53 -8.51 5.85
N VAL A 23 1.43 -9.26 5.70
CA VAL A 23 1.46 -10.73 5.80
C VAL A 23 2.33 -11.35 4.70
N VAL A 24 2.17 -10.90 3.46
CA VAL A 24 2.98 -11.37 2.33
C VAL A 24 4.47 -11.14 2.60
N MET A 25 4.86 -9.96 3.09
CA MET A 25 6.26 -9.64 3.40
C MET A 25 6.85 -10.50 4.51
N LEU A 26 6.03 -10.94 5.47
CA LEU A 26 6.48 -11.77 6.59
C LEU A 26 6.66 -13.25 6.21
N VAL A 27 5.95 -13.73 5.19
CA VAL A 27 5.96 -15.14 4.79
C VAL A 27 6.77 -15.31 3.50
N PRO A 28 8.00 -15.89 3.54
CA PRO A 28 8.90 -15.96 2.38
C PRO A 28 8.30 -16.59 1.13
N SER A 29 7.47 -17.63 1.29
CA SER A 29 6.82 -18.28 0.15
C SER A 29 5.74 -17.42 -0.51
N LEU A 30 5.00 -16.64 0.27
CA LEU A 30 4.01 -15.69 -0.26
C LEU A 30 4.68 -14.50 -0.94
N ASP A 31 5.79 -14.04 -0.38
CA ASP A 31 6.60 -12.97 -0.93
C ASP A 31 7.17 -13.38 -2.31
N ALA A 32 7.77 -14.58 -2.40
CA ALA A 32 8.24 -15.12 -3.67
C ALA A 32 7.12 -15.24 -4.71
N LEU A 33 5.96 -15.75 -4.32
CA LEU A 33 4.80 -15.88 -5.20
C LEU A 33 4.30 -14.50 -5.69
N ALA A 34 4.23 -13.52 -4.80
CA ALA A 34 3.77 -12.17 -5.14
C ALA A 34 4.68 -11.50 -6.16
N TRP A 35 6.00 -11.61 -5.97
CA TRP A 35 6.99 -11.02 -6.87
C TRP A 35 7.31 -11.88 -8.09
N GLY A 36 6.91 -13.15 -8.12
CA GLY A 36 7.18 -14.09 -9.20
C GLY A 36 8.62 -14.62 -9.16
N PHE A 37 9.19 -14.76 -7.98
CA PHE A 37 10.47 -15.44 -7.80
C PHE A 37 10.27 -16.95 -7.81
N ASP A 38 11.20 -17.68 -8.40
CA ASP A 38 11.15 -19.16 -8.47
C ASP A 38 11.32 -19.80 -7.08
N GLU A 39 12.14 -19.16 -6.23
CA GLU A 39 12.45 -19.62 -4.88
C GLU A 39 12.31 -18.47 -3.87
N PRO A 40 11.95 -18.76 -2.59
CA PRO A 40 11.95 -17.76 -1.55
C PRO A 40 13.33 -17.16 -1.31
N VAL A 41 13.40 -15.83 -1.24
CA VAL A 41 14.64 -15.12 -0.91
C VAL A 41 14.87 -15.17 0.60
N LEU A 42 15.86 -15.95 1.02
CA LEU A 42 16.18 -16.19 2.44
C LEU A 42 17.42 -15.43 2.92
N ASP A 43 18.00 -14.57 2.08
CA ASP A 43 19.09 -13.69 2.48
C ASP A 43 18.69 -12.83 3.69
N SER A 44 19.58 -12.75 4.67
CA SER A 44 19.29 -12.08 5.95
C SER A 44 19.00 -10.60 5.79
N GLY A 45 19.70 -9.91 4.88
CA GLY A 45 19.47 -8.50 4.58
C GLY A 45 18.10 -8.27 3.95
N TYR A 46 17.75 -9.11 2.98
CA TYR A 46 16.43 -9.07 2.35
C TYR A 46 15.31 -9.35 3.37
N ARG A 47 15.46 -10.39 4.19
CA ARG A 47 14.46 -10.74 5.21
C ARG A 47 14.33 -9.67 6.29
N PHE A 48 15.42 -9.04 6.68
CA PHE A 48 15.38 -7.88 7.57
C PHE A 48 14.58 -6.73 6.95
N ALA A 49 14.85 -6.37 5.69
CA ALA A 49 14.11 -5.32 4.99
C ALA A 49 12.61 -5.64 4.88
N MET A 50 12.24 -6.88 4.57
CA MET A 50 10.84 -7.33 4.51
C MET A 50 10.15 -7.24 5.88
N THR A 51 10.81 -7.69 6.95
CA THR A 51 10.26 -7.61 8.31
C THR A 51 10.08 -6.16 8.76
N PHE A 52 11.05 -5.30 8.46
CA PHE A 52 10.99 -3.88 8.74
C PHE A 52 9.84 -3.21 7.96
N GLY A 53 9.73 -3.50 6.67
CA GLY A 53 8.64 -3.00 5.84
C GLY A 53 7.27 -3.47 6.31
N ALA A 54 7.14 -4.74 6.72
CA ALA A 54 5.91 -5.28 7.26
C ALA A 54 5.48 -4.57 8.55
N ALA A 55 6.41 -4.24 9.44
CA ALA A 55 6.11 -3.47 10.64
C ALA A 55 5.56 -2.07 10.32
N LEU A 56 6.13 -1.39 9.32
CA LEU A 56 5.63 -0.11 8.85
C LEU A 56 4.24 -0.23 8.20
N MET A 57 4.01 -1.29 7.40
CA MET A 57 2.70 -1.57 6.79
C MET A 57 1.62 -1.85 7.85
N LEU A 58 1.94 -2.59 8.90
CA LEU A 58 1.01 -2.83 10.02
C LEU A 58 0.69 -1.54 10.77
N GLY A 59 1.69 -0.68 11.00
CA GLY A 59 1.48 0.65 11.60
C GLY A 59 0.56 1.53 10.73
N TRP A 60 0.78 1.50 9.41
CA TRP A 60 -0.08 2.23 8.47
C TRP A 60 -1.49 1.65 8.42
N THR A 61 -1.64 0.32 8.45
CA THR A 61 -2.93 -0.36 8.57
C THR A 61 -3.72 0.15 9.78
N ALA A 62 -3.08 0.20 10.95
CA ALA A 62 -3.69 0.72 12.17
C ALA A 62 -4.10 2.20 12.02
N LEU A 63 -3.27 3.02 11.38
CA LEU A 63 -3.57 4.42 11.09
C LEU A 63 -4.80 4.56 10.18
N LEU A 64 -4.92 3.75 9.13
CA LEU A 64 -6.06 3.76 8.22
C LEU A 64 -7.36 3.31 8.91
N VAL A 65 -7.30 2.28 9.76
CA VAL A 65 -8.44 1.84 10.57
C VAL A 65 -8.88 2.96 11.51
N TRP A 66 -7.93 3.60 12.19
CA TRP A 66 -8.21 4.75 13.05
C TRP A 66 -8.81 5.92 12.26
N ALA A 67 -8.32 6.19 11.05
CA ALA A 67 -8.85 7.25 10.19
C ALA A 67 -10.28 6.95 9.72
N ALA A 68 -10.59 5.69 9.42
CA ALA A 68 -11.92 5.26 8.99
C ALA A 68 -13.01 5.49 10.04
N ALA A 69 -12.67 5.58 11.32
CA ALA A 69 -13.64 5.88 12.39
C ALA A 69 -14.20 7.32 12.30
N LYS A 70 -13.37 8.28 11.86
CA LYS A 70 -13.75 9.69 11.69
C LYS A 70 -13.16 10.25 10.38
N PRO A 71 -13.67 9.84 9.21
CA PRO A 71 -13.02 10.08 7.93
C PRO A 71 -12.90 11.57 7.56
N VAL A 72 -13.86 12.39 7.95
CA VAL A 72 -13.84 13.83 7.66
C VAL A 72 -12.81 14.55 8.52
N ASP A 73 -12.77 14.25 9.82
CA ASP A 73 -11.83 14.88 10.76
C ASP A 73 -10.38 14.47 10.46
N ARG A 74 -10.19 13.25 9.93
CA ARG A 74 -8.90 12.64 9.68
C ARG A 74 -8.55 12.56 8.18
N ARG A 75 -9.17 13.41 7.37
CA ARG A 75 -8.99 13.43 5.92
C ARG A 75 -7.54 13.59 5.47
N ALA A 76 -6.69 14.21 6.27
CA ALA A 76 -5.26 14.38 5.99
C ALA A 76 -4.50 13.05 5.83
N VAL A 77 -5.04 11.94 6.34
CA VAL A 77 -4.46 10.60 6.14
C VAL A 77 -4.53 10.19 4.66
N ALA A 78 -5.50 10.67 3.88
CA ALA A 78 -5.61 10.34 2.45
C ALA A 78 -4.39 10.83 1.63
N PRO A 79 -4.01 12.12 1.64
CA PRO A 79 -2.81 12.56 0.93
C PRO A 79 -1.51 11.96 1.50
N LEU A 80 -1.43 11.66 2.80
CA LEU A 80 -0.29 10.95 3.37
C LEU A 80 -0.20 9.52 2.82
N THR A 81 -1.32 8.83 2.67
CA THR A 81 -1.37 7.50 2.04
C THR A 81 -0.96 7.57 0.57
N MET A 82 -1.38 8.61 -0.16
CA MET A 82 -0.93 8.82 -1.54
C MET A 82 0.59 8.99 -1.63
N LEU A 83 1.20 9.69 -0.68
CA LEU A 83 2.66 9.83 -0.62
C LEU A 83 3.35 8.48 -0.41
N VAL A 84 2.82 7.64 0.49
CA VAL A 84 3.34 6.28 0.72
C VAL A 84 3.22 5.44 -0.54
N VAL A 85 2.06 5.42 -1.20
CA VAL A 85 1.84 4.66 -2.44
C VAL A 85 2.79 5.15 -3.54
N ALA A 86 2.98 6.46 -3.71
CA ALA A 86 3.93 7.01 -4.67
C ALA A 86 5.38 6.58 -4.37
N GLY A 87 5.75 6.50 -3.08
CA GLY A 87 7.06 5.98 -2.65
C GLY A 87 7.24 4.50 -3.01
N LEU A 88 6.21 3.67 -2.79
CA LEU A 88 6.22 2.26 -3.19
C LEU A 88 6.35 2.10 -4.71
N MET A 89 5.58 2.85 -5.50
CA MET A 89 5.69 2.86 -6.96
C MET A 89 7.11 3.20 -7.42
N SER A 90 7.75 4.17 -6.77
CA SER A 90 9.13 4.55 -7.08
C SER A 90 10.12 3.42 -6.78
N ALA A 91 9.97 2.75 -5.63
CA ALA A 91 10.81 1.63 -5.25
C ALA A 91 10.65 0.43 -6.21
N GLU A 92 9.42 0.12 -6.60
CA GLU A 92 9.11 -0.95 -7.56
C GLU A 92 9.68 -0.64 -8.95
N PHE A 93 9.56 0.61 -9.40
CA PHE A 93 10.15 1.03 -10.67
C PHE A 93 11.67 0.91 -10.66
N LEU A 94 12.34 1.30 -9.57
CA LEU A 94 13.78 1.13 -9.41
C LEU A 94 14.17 -0.35 -9.35
N GLY A 95 13.39 -1.18 -8.67
CA GLY A 95 13.57 -2.63 -8.65
C GLY A 95 13.47 -3.26 -10.04
N MET A 96 12.52 -2.81 -10.85
CA MET A 96 12.39 -3.24 -12.24
C MET A 96 13.56 -2.74 -13.10
N ALA A 97 13.95 -1.48 -12.96
CA ALA A 97 15.04 -0.88 -13.73
C ALA A 97 16.40 -1.53 -13.43
N SER A 98 16.62 -2.02 -12.20
CA SER A 98 17.81 -2.75 -11.79
C SER A 98 17.80 -4.22 -12.23
N GLY A 99 16.69 -4.72 -12.80
CA GLY A 99 16.52 -6.13 -13.17
C GLY A 99 16.23 -7.07 -11.99
N PHE A 100 16.01 -6.53 -10.79
CA PHE A 100 15.67 -7.31 -9.60
C PHE A 100 14.22 -7.82 -9.63
N LEU A 101 13.28 -6.98 -10.08
CA LEU A 101 11.85 -7.33 -10.15
C LEU A 101 11.41 -7.62 -11.60
N PRO A 102 10.57 -8.65 -11.82
CA PRO A 102 10.01 -8.95 -13.12
C PRO A 102 9.10 -7.83 -13.63
N ALA A 103 9.38 -7.31 -14.83
CA ALA A 103 8.64 -6.16 -15.38
C ALA A 103 7.12 -6.37 -15.44
N ILE A 104 6.66 -7.57 -15.79
CA ILE A 104 5.23 -7.88 -15.89
C ILE A 104 4.50 -7.72 -14.54
N ARG A 105 5.15 -8.08 -13.43
CA ARG A 105 4.60 -7.92 -12.08
C ARG A 105 4.56 -6.46 -11.69
N VAL A 106 5.64 -5.74 -11.94
CA VAL A 106 5.73 -4.31 -11.61
C VAL A 106 4.70 -3.50 -12.38
N TRP A 107 4.53 -3.71 -13.68
CA TRP A 107 3.51 -3.00 -14.45
C TRP A 107 2.10 -3.26 -13.94
N ALA A 108 1.76 -4.50 -13.59
CA ALA A 108 0.47 -4.82 -13.01
C ALA A 108 0.23 -4.07 -11.66
N LEU A 109 1.26 -4.02 -10.81
CA LEU A 109 1.20 -3.28 -9.53
C LEU A 109 1.08 -1.78 -9.74
N LEU A 110 1.86 -1.18 -10.65
CA LEU A 110 1.81 0.25 -10.94
C LEU A 110 0.43 0.69 -11.44
N ILE A 111 -0.23 -0.13 -12.28
CA ILE A 111 -1.60 0.13 -12.72
C ILE A 111 -2.55 0.12 -11.52
N PHE A 112 -2.47 -0.91 -10.69
CA PHE A 112 -3.30 -1.05 -9.50
C PHE A 112 -3.10 0.11 -8.51
N GLN A 113 -1.85 0.45 -8.23
CA GLN A 113 -1.50 1.57 -7.34
C GLN A 113 -1.95 2.93 -7.89
N THR A 114 -1.92 3.11 -9.22
CA THR A 114 -2.46 4.31 -9.86
C THR A 114 -3.97 4.44 -9.60
N VAL A 115 -4.72 3.33 -9.67
CA VAL A 115 -6.14 3.31 -9.33
C VAL A 115 -6.35 3.67 -7.85
N LEU A 116 -5.51 3.17 -6.96
CA LEU A 116 -5.56 3.54 -5.53
C LEU A 116 -5.27 5.03 -5.31
N LEU A 117 -4.27 5.60 -5.98
CA LEU A 117 -3.97 7.04 -5.90
C LEU A 117 -5.18 7.88 -6.29
N VAL A 118 -5.81 7.54 -7.40
CA VAL A 118 -7.03 8.22 -7.86
C VAL A 118 -8.16 8.06 -6.83
N GLY A 119 -8.35 6.86 -6.30
CA GLY A 119 -9.34 6.59 -5.26
C GLY A 119 -9.13 7.43 -3.99
N PHE A 120 -7.88 7.56 -3.52
CA PHE A 120 -7.54 8.39 -2.37
C PHE A 120 -7.64 9.89 -2.65
N ALA A 121 -7.35 10.35 -3.89
CA ALA A 121 -7.56 11.73 -4.29
C ALA A 121 -9.04 12.11 -4.23
N PHE A 122 -9.93 11.25 -4.73
CA PHE A 122 -11.37 11.44 -4.60
C PHE A 122 -11.83 11.36 -3.14
N ALA A 123 -11.24 10.47 -2.32
CA ALA A 123 -11.54 10.38 -0.90
C ALA A 123 -11.22 11.68 -0.16
N PHE A 124 -10.08 12.28 -0.47
CA PHE A 124 -9.71 13.57 0.10
C PHE A 124 -10.69 14.69 -0.29
N ARG A 125 -11.12 14.72 -1.55
CA ARG A 125 -12.12 15.69 -2.03
C ARG A 125 -13.48 15.48 -1.36
N ASP A 126 -13.98 14.23 -1.31
CA ASP A 126 -15.25 13.86 -0.65
C ASP A 126 -15.32 14.33 0.81
N ALA A 127 -14.19 14.23 1.54
CA ALA A 127 -14.10 14.70 2.91
C ALA A 127 -13.89 16.21 3.05
N SER A 128 -13.45 16.90 1.98
CA SER A 128 -13.09 18.33 2.00
C SER A 128 -14.20 19.25 1.48
N GLU A 129 -15.12 18.75 0.68
CA GLU A 129 -16.25 19.54 0.15
C GLU A 129 -17.17 19.98 1.31
N ARG A 130 -17.42 21.31 1.37
CA ARG A 130 -18.22 21.95 2.42
C ARG A 130 -19.69 21.96 2.06
#